data_57a96b34daf50fe1960042e2b0d81a74
#
_entry.id   57a96b34daf50fe1960042e2b0d81a74
#
_cell.length_a   1.000
_cell.length_b   1.000
_cell.length_c   1.000
_cell.angle_alpha   90.00
_cell.angle_beta   90.00
_cell.angle_gamma   90.00
#
_symmetry.space_group_name_H-M   'P 1'
#
loop_
_entity.id
_entity.type
_entity.pdbx_description
1 polymer ?
#
loop_
_entity_poly.entity_id
_entity_poly.type
_entity_poly.pdbx_seq_one_letter_code
_entity_poly.pdbx_strand_id
1 'polypeptide(L)'
;LAPCAVGPLVREVTARRYRQALSAARQLGIRRLVIHSGYIPLVYFPEWFTEQSVAFWREFLPEVPEDMVLALENVMDETPQLMTDIVRQVDDPRLGLCLDVGHANTCASRTPPMEWIAPMAPYLRHVHLHNNLGDWDLHSSLGEGSIPMQQVLTVLLEQCPASTWTIENQDCAPSLAWLAQQGYLSEE
;
A
#
# COMPACT_ATOMS: atom_id res chain seq x y z
N LEU A 1 -13.06 3.27 3.26
CA LEU A 1 -13.78 3.38 1.99
C LEU A 1 -13.76 2.03 1.28
N ALA A 2 -14.80 1.70 0.53
CA ALA A 2 -14.98 0.38 -0.06
C ALA A 2 -15.38 0.49 -1.54
N PRO A 3 -14.41 0.61 -2.46
CA PRO A 3 -14.68 0.74 -3.90
C PRO A 3 -15.44 -0.47 -4.46
N CYS A 4 -15.26 -1.64 -3.84
CA CYS A 4 -15.87 -2.90 -4.23
C CYS A 4 -17.12 -3.28 -3.41
N ALA A 5 -17.70 -2.34 -2.67
CA ALA A 5 -18.89 -2.64 -1.88
C ALA A 5 -20.04 -3.17 -2.75
N VAL A 6 -20.77 -4.16 -2.23
CA VAL A 6 -21.96 -4.73 -2.91
C VAL A 6 -23.02 -3.65 -3.12
N GLY A 7 -23.21 -2.78 -2.12
CA GLY A 7 -24.19 -1.70 -2.21
C GLY A 7 -23.76 -0.56 -3.13
N PRO A 8 -24.53 -0.22 -4.19
CA PRO A 8 -24.13 0.84 -5.13
C PRO A 8 -23.96 2.21 -4.45
N LEU A 9 -24.76 2.52 -3.45
CA LEU A 9 -24.63 3.78 -2.69
C LEU A 9 -23.30 3.89 -1.93
N VAL A 10 -22.76 2.77 -1.44
CA VAL A 10 -21.44 2.76 -0.78
C VAL A 10 -20.34 3.05 -1.79
N ARG A 11 -20.42 2.48 -3.00
CA ARG A 11 -19.48 2.78 -4.10
C ARG A 11 -19.54 4.24 -4.52
N GLU A 12 -20.76 4.79 -4.64
CA GLU A 12 -20.97 6.22 -4.96
C GLU A 12 -20.35 7.14 -3.90
N VAL A 13 -20.60 6.87 -2.61
CA VAL A 13 -19.99 7.63 -1.51
C VAL A 13 -18.46 7.50 -1.56
N THR A 14 -17.93 6.32 -1.84
CA THR A 14 -16.49 6.09 -1.98
C THR A 14 -15.91 6.92 -3.12
N ALA A 15 -16.48 6.87 -4.30
CA ALA A 15 -16.04 7.67 -5.45
C ALA A 15 -16.08 9.17 -5.15
N ARG A 16 -17.15 9.66 -4.50
CA ARG A 16 -17.24 11.06 -4.07
C ARG A 16 -16.12 11.44 -3.09
N ARG A 17 -15.79 10.59 -2.12
CA ARG A 17 -14.67 10.83 -1.20
C ARG A 17 -13.31 10.83 -1.89
N TYR A 18 -13.11 9.95 -2.85
CA TYR A 18 -11.88 9.97 -3.65
C TYR A 18 -11.75 11.23 -4.48
N ARG A 19 -12.84 11.73 -5.11
CA ARG A 19 -12.84 13.05 -5.79
C ARG A 19 -12.46 14.20 -4.86
N GLN A 20 -12.96 14.19 -3.63
CA GLN A 20 -12.59 15.19 -2.61
C GLN A 20 -11.10 15.11 -2.26
N ALA A 21 -10.56 13.88 -2.08
CA ALA A 21 -9.15 13.67 -1.81
C ALA A 21 -8.27 14.12 -2.99
N LEU A 22 -8.65 13.79 -4.24
CA LEU A 22 -7.97 14.27 -5.45
C LEU A 22 -7.96 15.79 -5.53
N SER A 23 -9.08 16.45 -5.22
CA SER A 23 -9.17 17.92 -5.23
C SER A 23 -8.24 18.54 -4.19
N ALA A 24 -8.21 18.00 -2.97
CA ALA A 24 -7.31 18.48 -1.91
C ALA A 24 -5.85 18.24 -2.28
N ALA A 25 -5.50 17.06 -2.78
CA ALA A 25 -4.16 16.71 -3.22
C ALA A 25 -3.64 17.68 -4.29
N ARG A 26 -4.47 18.01 -5.29
CA ARG A 26 -4.11 19.00 -6.33
C ARG A 26 -3.82 20.37 -5.74
N GLN A 27 -4.62 20.84 -4.80
CA GLN A 27 -4.43 22.16 -4.15
C GLN A 27 -3.13 22.20 -3.34
N LEU A 28 -2.71 21.06 -2.80
CA LEU A 28 -1.48 20.91 -2.01
C LEU A 28 -0.26 20.50 -2.84
N GLY A 29 -0.40 20.32 -4.15
CA GLY A 29 0.68 19.86 -5.01
C GLY A 29 1.10 18.40 -4.79
N ILE A 30 0.24 17.60 -4.14
CA ILE A 30 0.47 16.17 -3.88
C ILE A 30 0.19 15.38 -5.15
N ARG A 31 1.10 14.48 -5.54
CA ARG A 31 0.99 13.67 -6.76
C ARG A 31 0.84 12.18 -6.50
N ARG A 32 0.83 11.75 -5.24
CA ARG A 32 0.62 10.36 -4.85
C ARG A 32 -0.35 10.29 -3.70
N LEU A 33 -1.36 9.44 -3.82
CA LEU A 33 -2.31 9.13 -2.77
C LEU A 33 -2.27 7.64 -2.49
N VAL A 34 -2.14 7.27 -1.23
CA VAL A 34 -2.30 5.90 -0.77
C VAL A 34 -3.77 5.66 -0.43
N ILE A 35 -4.27 4.52 -0.85
CA ILE A 35 -5.67 4.12 -0.69
C ILE A 35 -5.69 2.65 -0.27
N HIS A 36 -6.34 2.33 0.84
CA HIS A 36 -6.53 0.95 1.26
C HIS A 36 -7.23 0.14 0.16
N SER A 37 -6.84 -1.11 -0.02
CA SER A 37 -7.48 -2.04 -0.97
C SER A 37 -8.99 -2.17 -0.68
N GLY A 38 -9.35 -2.17 0.60
CA GLY A 38 -10.72 -2.35 1.07
C GLY A 38 -11.17 -3.81 1.04
N TYR A 39 -10.26 -4.74 0.82
CA TYR A 39 -10.53 -6.18 0.96
C TYR A 39 -10.75 -6.55 2.42
N ILE A 40 -11.74 -7.38 2.68
CA ILE A 40 -12.02 -7.95 4.00
C ILE A 40 -12.18 -9.46 3.81
N PRO A 41 -11.24 -10.27 4.33
CA PRO A 41 -11.34 -11.72 4.30
C PRO A 41 -12.66 -12.22 4.89
N LEU A 42 -13.18 -13.31 4.35
CA LEU A 42 -14.45 -13.94 4.74
C LEU A 42 -15.72 -13.13 4.44
N VAL A 43 -15.59 -11.83 4.08
CA VAL A 43 -16.70 -10.98 3.63
C VAL A 43 -16.80 -11.00 2.11
N TYR A 44 -15.66 -10.96 1.43
CA TYR A 44 -15.59 -10.96 -0.02
C TYR A 44 -14.89 -12.21 -0.54
N PHE A 45 -15.45 -12.80 -1.60
CA PHE A 45 -14.72 -13.79 -2.40
C PHE A 45 -13.64 -13.07 -3.23
N PRO A 46 -12.38 -13.53 -3.24
CA PRO A 46 -11.27 -12.86 -3.92
C PRO A 46 -11.54 -12.57 -5.40
N GLU A 47 -12.11 -13.52 -6.13
CA GLU A 47 -12.41 -13.40 -7.55
C GLU A 47 -13.44 -12.29 -7.80
N TRP A 48 -14.51 -12.29 -7.03
CA TRP A 48 -15.55 -11.26 -7.10
C TRP A 48 -15.00 -9.89 -6.74
N PHE A 49 -14.19 -9.81 -5.68
CA PHE A 49 -13.57 -8.56 -5.25
C PHE A 49 -12.65 -7.99 -6.33
N THR A 50 -11.84 -8.86 -6.98
CA THR A 50 -10.97 -8.48 -8.10
C THR A 50 -11.79 -7.91 -9.25
N GLU A 51 -12.85 -8.60 -9.67
CA GLU A 51 -13.73 -8.17 -10.76
C GLU A 51 -14.35 -6.79 -10.48
N GLN A 52 -14.92 -6.60 -9.28
CA GLN A 52 -15.54 -5.33 -8.89
C GLN A 52 -14.51 -4.20 -8.76
N SER A 53 -13.31 -4.50 -8.25
CA SER A 53 -12.22 -3.54 -8.17
C SER A 53 -11.77 -3.07 -9.55
N VAL A 54 -11.56 -4.01 -10.46
CA VAL A 54 -11.16 -3.69 -11.86
C VAL A 54 -12.22 -2.82 -12.53
N ALA A 55 -13.50 -3.17 -12.39
CA ALA A 55 -14.59 -2.38 -12.94
C ALA A 55 -14.62 -0.95 -12.36
N PHE A 56 -14.51 -0.83 -11.03
CA PHE A 56 -14.49 0.47 -10.36
C PHE A 56 -13.31 1.34 -10.81
N TRP A 57 -12.10 0.79 -10.82
CA TRP A 57 -10.91 1.57 -11.16
C TRP A 57 -10.89 2.00 -12.63
N ARG A 58 -11.33 1.14 -13.55
CA ARG A 58 -11.46 1.52 -14.97
C ARG A 58 -12.45 2.67 -15.19
N GLU A 59 -13.52 2.71 -14.40
CA GLU A 59 -14.50 3.81 -14.44
C GLU A 59 -13.95 5.08 -13.79
N PHE A 60 -13.21 4.96 -12.67
CA PHE A 60 -12.77 6.10 -11.87
C PHE A 60 -11.48 6.76 -12.39
N LEU A 61 -10.52 6.00 -12.93
CA LEU A 61 -9.22 6.52 -13.34
C LEU A 61 -9.24 7.65 -14.39
N PRO A 62 -10.21 7.73 -15.30
CA PRO A 62 -10.34 8.89 -16.19
C PRO A 62 -10.47 10.25 -15.47
N GLU A 63 -10.89 10.24 -14.20
CA GLU A 63 -10.98 11.45 -13.36
C GLU A 63 -9.66 11.79 -12.65
N VAL A 64 -8.70 10.88 -12.61
CA VAL A 64 -7.39 11.07 -11.97
C VAL A 64 -6.46 11.83 -12.93
N PRO A 65 -5.80 12.92 -12.49
CA PRO A 65 -4.82 13.63 -13.30
C PRO A 65 -3.70 12.71 -13.80
N GLU A 66 -3.17 12.98 -15.00
CA GLU A 66 -2.12 12.16 -15.61
C GLU A 66 -0.80 12.16 -14.81
N ASP A 67 -0.54 13.21 -14.05
CA ASP A 67 0.64 13.37 -13.21
C ASP A 67 0.45 12.86 -11.76
N MET A 68 -0.69 12.21 -11.48
CA MET A 68 -1.02 11.68 -10.15
C MET A 68 -1.11 10.15 -10.17
N VAL A 69 -0.63 9.54 -9.09
CA VAL A 69 -0.68 8.09 -8.87
C VAL A 69 -1.52 7.78 -7.64
N LEU A 70 -2.43 6.81 -7.78
CA LEU A 70 -3.13 6.15 -6.70
C LEU A 70 -2.42 4.83 -6.40
N ALA A 71 -1.97 4.64 -5.16
CA ALA A 71 -1.29 3.43 -4.73
C ALA A 71 -2.21 2.63 -3.79
N LEU A 72 -2.63 1.45 -4.22
CA LEU A 72 -3.44 0.54 -3.40
C LEU A 72 -2.57 -0.11 -2.34
N GLU A 73 -2.99 -0.02 -1.10
CA GLU A 73 -2.29 -0.52 0.08
C GLU A 73 -2.92 -1.81 0.58
N ASN A 74 -2.07 -2.79 0.92
CA ASN A 74 -2.48 -3.98 1.64
C ASN A 74 -2.78 -3.65 3.11
N VAL A 75 -3.93 -4.09 3.59
CA VAL A 75 -4.34 -3.93 5.00
C VAL A 75 -4.72 -5.28 5.62
N MET A 76 -5.70 -5.94 5.03
CA MET A 76 -6.18 -7.26 5.45
C MET A 76 -6.03 -8.29 4.34
N ASP A 77 -5.23 -7.96 3.33
CA ASP A 77 -4.97 -8.84 2.21
C ASP A 77 -4.08 -10.01 2.64
N GLU A 78 -4.52 -11.23 2.35
CA GLU A 78 -3.83 -12.45 2.79
C GLU A 78 -2.56 -12.73 2.01
N THR A 79 -2.53 -12.27 0.74
CA THR A 79 -1.41 -12.48 -0.20
C THR A 79 -1.29 -11.30 -1.16
N PRO A 80 -0.11 -11.07 -1.79
CA PRO A 80 0.06 -10.01 -2.78
C PRO A 80 -0.76 -10.22 -4.06
N GLN A 81 -1.18 -11.45 -4.35
CA GLN A 81 -1.77 -11.84 -5.63
C GLN A 81 -3.05 -11.07 -5.94
N LEU A 82 -3.92 -10.88 -4.96
CA LEU A 82 -5.19 -10.17 -5.14
C LEU A 82 -4.96 -8.75 -5.68
N MET A 83 -4.05 -8.01 -5.07
CA MET A 83 -3.76 -6.63 -5.44
C MET A 83 -3.00 -6.52 -6.76
N THR A 84 -2.03 -7.40 -6.98
CA THR A 84 -1.28 -7.44 -8.24
C THR A 84 -2.18 -7.79 -9.42
N ASP A 85 -3.14 -8.69 -9.24
CA ASP A 85 -4.11 -9.03 -10.29
C ASP A 85 -5.04 -7.86 -10.62
N ILE A 86 -5.47 -7.08 -9.62
CA ILE A 86 -6.27 -5.87 -9.85
C ILE A 86 -5.48 -4.88 -10.70
N VAL A 87 -4.28 -4.49 -10.28
CA VAL A 87 -3.49 -3.47 -10.99
C VAL A 87 -3.10 -3.94 -12.38
N ARG A 88 -2.68 -5.20 -12.53
CA ARG A 88 -2.37 -5.80 -13.82
C ARG A 88 -3.56 -5.81 -14.79
N GLN A 89 -4.77 -6.13 -14.31
CA GLN A 89 -5.96 -6.17 -15.15
C GLN A 89 -6.48 -4.77 -15.50
N VAL A 90 -6.35 -3.80 -14.58
CA VAL A 90 -6.70 -2.38 -14.85
C VAL A 90 -5.80 -1.82 -15.94
N ASP A 91 -4.51 -2.11 -15.87
CA ASP A 91 -3.47 -1.73 -16.86
C ASP A 91 -3.43 -0.21 -17.14
N ASP A 92 -3.41 0.60 -16.06
CA ASP A 92 -3.30 2.05 -16.13
C ASP A 92 -2.14 2.52 -15.25
N PRO A 93 -1.17 3.31 -15.76
CA PRO A 93 0.01 3.75 -15.00
C PRO A 93 -0.32 4.62 -13.77
N ARG A 94 -1.52 5.20 -13.71
CA ARG A 94 -2.00 6.00 -12.59
C ARG A 94 -2.46 5.15 -11.41
N LEU A 95 -2.62 3.82 -11.57
CA LEU A 95 -2.89 2.89 -10.49
C LEU A 95 -1.67 2.02 -10.23
N GLY A 96 -1.15 2.07 -9.03
CA GLY A 96 -0.04 1.24 -8.58
C GLY A 96 -0.32 0.63 -7.21
N LEU A 97 0.72 0.11 -6.59
CA LEU A 97 0.65 -0.54 -5.27
C LEU A 97 1.44 0.24 -4.23
N CYS A 98 0.95 0.21 -3.00
CA CYS A 98 1.67 0.52 -1.79
C CYS A 98 1.83 -0.77 -1.00
N LEU A 99 3.05 -1.14 -0.67
CA LEU A 99 3.33 -2.21 0.27
C LEU A 99 3.45 -1.60 1.66
N ASP A 100 2.51 -1.91 2.54
CA ASP A 100 2.71 -1.75 3.96
C ASP A 100 3.35 -3.04 4.50
N VAL A 101 4.61 -2.88 4.96
CA VAL A 101 5.44 -4.01 5.42
C VAL A 101 4.95 -4.55 6.75
N GLY A 102 4.42 -3.67 7.61
CA GLY A 102 3.86 -4.07 8.89
C GLY A 102 2.55 -4.83 8.72
N HIS A 103 1.63 -4.38 7.86
CA HIS A 103 0.41 -5.11 7.54
C HIS A 103 0.71 -6.52 6.97
N ALA A 104 1.76 -6.63 6.15
CA ALA A 104 2.20 -7.92 5.62
C ALA A 104 2.71 -8.90 6.70
N ASN A 105 2.95 -8.42 7.93
CA ASN A 105 3.38 -9.22 9.09
C ASN A 105 2.30 -9.38 10.16
N THR A 106 1.06 -8.97 9.90
CA THR A 106 -0.04 -9.18 10.85
C THR A 106 -0.67 -10.55 10.70
N CYS A 107 -1.56 -10.92 11.63
CA CYS A 107 -2.33 -12.17 11.57
C CYS A 107 -3.27 -12.27 10.35
N ALA A 108 -3.51 -11.18 9.64
CA ALA A 108 -4.30 -11.18 8.40
C ALA A 108 -3.52 -11.76 7.22
N SER A 109 -2.20 -11.56 7.17
CA SER A 109 -1.35 -12.07 6.08
C SER A 109 -1.06 -13.56 6.24
N ARG A 110 -1.09 -14.29 5.12
CA ARG A 110 -0.63 -15.68 5.01
C ARG A 110 0.72 -15.79 4.33
N THR A 111 1.31 -14.66 3.96
CA THR A 111 2.54 -14.56 3.21
C THR A 111 3.55 -13.76 4.03
N PRO A 112 4.77 -14.27 4.27
CA PRO A 112 5.82 -13.51 4.96
C PRO A 112 6.12 -12.17 4.26
N PRO A 113 6.45 -11.07 4.98
CA PRO A 113 6.68 -9.75 4.39
C PRO A 113 7.66 -9.73 3.21
N MET A 114 8.72 -10.51 3.27
CA MET A 114 9.72 -10.62 2.21
C MET A 114 9.15 -11.15 0.89
N GLU A 115 8.16 -12.04 0.95
CA GLU A 115 7.55 -12.67 -0.22
C GLU A 115 6.50 -11.78 -0.91
N TRP A 116 6.12 -10.65 -0.29
CA TRP A 116 5.27 -9.63 -0.90
C TRP A 116 6.00 -8.80 -1.96
N ILE A 117 7.31 -8.57 -1.78
CA ILE A 117 8.06 -7.59 -2.57
C ILE A 117 8.11 -7.98 -4.05
N ALA A 118 8.59 -9.17 -4.36
CA ALA A 118 8.82 -9.58 -5.74
C ALA A 118 7.56 -9.57 -6.63
N PRO A 119 6.38 -10.09 -6.18
CA PRO A 119 5.14 -9.98 -6.97
C PRO A 119 4.66 -8.55 -7.15
N MET A 120 4.87 -7.67 -6.15
CA MET A 120 4.42 -6.28 -6.20
C MET A 120 5.38 -5.35 -6.95
N ALA A 121 6.65 -5.71 -7.08
CA ALA A 121 7.73 -4.86 -7.60
C ALA A 121 7.40 -4.16 -8.93
N PRO A 122 6.80 -4.80 -9.95
CA PRO A 122 6.47 -4.14 -11.21
C PRO A 122 5.48 -2.96 -11.07
N TYR A 123 4.65 -3.01 -10.04
CA TYR A 123 3.57 -2.07 -9.79
C TYR A 123 3.79 -1.19 -8.57
N LEU A 124 4.87 -1.44 -7.80
CA LEU A 124 5.11 -0.75 -6.54
C LEU A 124 5.46 0.71 -6.77
N ARG A 125 4.74 1.61 -6.09
CA ARG A 125 4.91 3.06 -6.16
C ARG A 125 5.26 3.67 -4.81
N HIS A 126 4.84 3.01 -3.73
CA HIS A 126 5.05 3.49 -2.38
C HIS A 126 5.22 2.33 -1.40
N VAL A 127 5.86 2.60 -0.27
CA VAL A 127 6.04 1.63 0.82
C VAL A 127 5.81 2.34 2.15
N HIS A 128 5.00 1.75 3.00
CA HIS A 128 4.91 2.11 4.41
C HIS A 128 5.84 1.21 5.22
N LEU A 129 6.64 1.82 6.08
CA LEU A 129 7.64 1.14 6.89
C LEU A 129 7.32 1.30 8.37
N HIS A 130 6.98 0.23 9.00
CA HIS A 130 6.92 0.06 10.45
C HIS A 130 7.13 -1.42 10.80
N ASN A 131 7.32 -1.73 12.07
CA ASN A 131 7.52 -3.09 12.52
C ASN A 131 6.42 -3.52 13.51
N ASN A 132 6.29 -4.80 13.75
CA ASN A 132 5.41 -5.40 14.74
C ASN A 132 5.91 -6.81 15.11
N LEU A 133 5.16 -7.53 15.96
CA LEU A 133 5.55 -8.84 16.45
C LEU A 133 4.88 -10.02 15.72
N GLY A 134 4.12 -9.73 14.67
CA GLY A 134 3.43 -10.75 13.87
C GLY A 134 1.96 -10.98 14.24
N ASP A 135 1.44 -10.29 15.26
CA ASP A 135 0.06 -10.43 15.72
C ASP A 135 -0.80 -9.24 15.31
N TRP A 136 -0.50 -8.08 15.90
CA TRP A 136 -1.24 -6.83 15.74
C TRP A 136 -0.43 -5.80 14.98
N ASP A 137 -1.14 -4.88 14.38
CA ASP A 137 -0.59 -3.71 13.70
C ASP A 137 -0.13 -2.65 14.72
N LEU A 138 1.10 -2.84 15.26
CA LEU A 138 1.62 -2.07 16.39
C LEU A 138 2.28 -0.75 15.99
N HIS A 139 2.64 -0.56 14.71
CA HIS A 139 3.43 0.57 14.24
C HIS A 139 4.70 0.84 15.07
N SER A 140 5.40 -0.23 15.48
CA SER A 140 6.66 -0.16 16.21
C SER A 140 7.79 0.39 15.35
N SER A 141 8.86 0.89 16.00
CA SER A 141 10.04 1.37 15.27
C SER A 141 10.67 0.28 14.40
N LEU A 142 11.41 0.65 13.37
CA LEU A 142 11.98 -0.28 12.38
C LEU A 142 12.90 -1.33 13.01
N GLY A 143 13.57 -0.98 14.12
CA GLY A 143 14.44 -1.89 14.86
C GLY A 143 13.73 -2.77 15.89
N GLU A 144 12.40 -2.60 16.09
CA GLU A 144 11.64 -3.25 17.15
C GLU A 144 10.51 -4.10 16.58
N GLY A 145 10.73 -5.40 16.45
CA GLY A 145 9.73 -6.33 15.95
C GLY A 145 10.33 -7.60 15.34
N SER A 146 9.47 -8.37 14.68
CA SER A 146 9.86 -9.65 14.07
C SER A 146 10.20 -9.55 12.57
N ILE A 147 9.93 -8.41 11.93
CA ILE A 147 10.23 -8.21 10.52
C ILE A 147 11.74 -8.02 10.34
N PRO A 148 12.42 -8.78 9.48
CA PRO A 148 13.85 -8.61 9.18
C PRO A 148 14.07 -7.35 8.34
N MET A 149 13.87 -6.17 8.93
CA MET A 149 13.73 -4.89 8.24
C MET A 149 14.96 -4.56 7.38
N GLN A 150 16.16 -4.90 7.82
CA GLN A 150 17.37 -4.67 7.03
C GLN A 150 17.35 -5.45 5.71
N GLN A 151 16.86 -6.70 5.71
CA GLN A 151 16.71 -7.49 4.49
C GLN A 151 15.60 -6.92 3.60
N VAL A 152 14.48 -6.52 4.20
CA VAL A 152 13.36 -5.86 3.49
C VAL A 152 13.87 -4.62 2.75
N LEU A 153 14.58 -3.73 3.43
CA LEU A 153 15.11 -2.50 2.82
C LEU A 153 16.12 -2.80 1.69
N THR A 154 17.00 -3.80 1.88
CA THR A 154 17.94 -4.21 0.84
C THR A 154 17.22 -4.65 -0.43
N VAL A 155 16.22 -5.53 -0.29
CA VAL A 155 15.46 -6.04 -1.45
C VAL A 155 14.63 -4.94 -2.11
N LEU A 156 14.04 -4.02 -1.33
CA LEU A 156 13.30 -2.87 -1.87
C LEU A 156 14.20 -1.93 -2.67
N LEU A 157 15.42 -1.66 -2.19
CA LEU A 157 16.40 -0.84 -2.91
C LEU A 157 16.83 -1.48 -4.23
N GLU A 158 16.97 -2.80 -4.25
CA GLU A 158 17.38 -3.56 -5.44
C GLU A 158 16.25 -3.70 -6.47
N GLN A 159 15.06 -4.06 -6.03
CA GLN A 159 13.96 -4.42 -6.93
C GLN A 159 12.98 -3.26 -7.22
N CYS A 160 12.90 -2.28 -6.32
CA CYS A 160 11.91 -1.19 -6.38
C CYS A 160 12.55 0.20 -6.20
N PRO A 161 13.67 0.52 -6.88
CA PRO A 161 14.43 1.77 -6.62
C PRO A 161 13.64 3.05 -6.91
N ALA A 162 12.54 2.97 -7.66
CA ALA A 162 11.68 4.11 -7.98
C ALA A 162 10.53 4.32 -6.96
N SER A 163 10.37 3.42 -6.00
CA SER A 163 9.35 3.58 -4.96
C SER A 163 9.78 4.65 -3.95
N THR A 164 8.81 5.37 -3.38
CA THR A 164 9.04 6.26 -2.24
C THR A 164 8.63 5.57 -0.95
N TRP A 165 9.20 5.99 0.17
CA TRP A 165 8.97 5.33 1.45
C TRP A 165 8.49 6.32 2.50
N THR A 166 7.58 5.89 3.37
CA THR A 166 7.12 6.62 4.55
C THR A 166 7.33 5.75 5.78
N ILE A 167 7.93 6.33 6.82
CA ILE A 167 7.96 5.70 8.15
C ILE A 167 6.62 5.99 8.80
N GLU A 168 5.87 4.94 9.14
CA GLU A 168 4.52 5.05 9.67
C GLU A 168 4.47 4.65 11.16
N ASN A 169 5.24 5.38 11.99
CA ASN A 169 5.29 5.21 13.44
C ASN A 169 4.63 6.41 14.13
N GLN A 170 4.18 6.21 15.37
CA GLN A 170 3.71 7.32 16.23
C GLN A 170 4.84 8.30 16.55
N ASP A 171 6.05 7.78 16.78
CA ASP A 171 7.31 8.54 16.92
C ASP A 171 8.33 8.00 15.93
N CYS A 172 8.74 8.82 14.98
CA CYS A 172 9.70 8.44 13.95
C CYS A 172 11.16 8.48 14.44
N ALA A 173 11.46 9.14 15.56
CA ALA A 173 12.85 9.35 16.00
C ALA A 173 13.63 8.03 16.21
N PRO A 174 13.08 6.98 16.85
CA PRO A 174 13.78 5.70 16.99
C PRO A 174 14.07 5.05 15.64
N SER A 175 13.14 5.13 14.68
CA SER A 175 13.33 4.58 13.34
C SER A 175 14.38 5.31 12.54
N LEU A 176 14.44 6.63 12.63
CA LEU A 176 15.47 7.44 11.98
C LEU A 176 16.86 7.15 12.59
N ALA A 177 16.95 7.03 13.91
CA ALA A 177 18.19 6.63 14.58
C ALA A 177 18.65 5.23 14.13
N TRP A 178 17.73 4.29 14.01
CA TRP A 178 18.05 2.95 13.52
C TRP A 178 18.54 2.99 12.08
N LEU A 179 17.88 3.74 11.17
CA LEU A 179 18.30 3.89 9.78
C LEU A 179 19.71 4.50 9.66
N ALA A 180 20.03 5.49 10.47
CA ALA A 180 21.35 6.10 10.53
C ALA A 180 22.41 5.08 11.00
N GLN A 181 22.13 4.31 12.05
CA GLN A 181 23.01 3.26 12.56
C GLN A 181 23.26 2.15 11.53
N GLN A 182 22.26 1.84 10.67
CA GLN A 182 22.41 0.86 9.61
C GLN A 182 23.03 1.44 8.32
N GLY A 183 23.36 2.73 8.29
CA GLY A 183 24.01 3.38 7.15
C GLY A 183 23.07 3.76 6.00
N TYR A 184 21.75 3.78 6.23
CA TYR A 184 20.78 4.21 5.22
C TYR A 184 20.60 5.73 5.13
N LEU A 185 21.02 6.46 6.16
CA LEU A 185 21.00 7.93 6.18
C LEU A 185 22.44 8.44 6.30
N SER A 186 22.83 9.39 5.44
CA SER A 186 24.07 10.12 5.58
C SER A 186 23.94 11.15 6.71
N GLU A 187 24.94 11.28 7.54
CA GLU A 187 25.08 12.48 8.38
C GLU A 187 25.39 13.65 7.46
N GLU A 188 24.44 14.59 7.30
CA GLU A 188 24.72 15.91 6.72
C GLU A 188 25.23 16.87 7.78
#